data_4f557551bdf9f8236d310ee8f9f7f468
#
_entry.id   4f557551bdf9f8236d310ee8f9f7f468
#
_cell.length_a   1.000
_cell.length_b   1.000
_cell.length_c   1.000
_cell.angle_alpha   90.00
_cell.angle_beta   90.00
_cell.angle_gamma   90.00
#
_symmetry.space_group_name_H-M   'P 1'
#
loop_
_entity.id
_entity.type
_entity.pdbx_description
1 polymer ?
#
loop_
_entity_poly.entity_id
_entity_poly.type
_entity_poly.pdbx_seq_one_letter_code
_entity_poly.pdbx_strand_id
1 'polypeptide(L)'
;AIGRALMARPRLMLLDEPSMGLAPLLVREIFEIIKEINQTGTTILLVEQNAHMALSIAHYAYVLETGKIVLEGPAAELAQSDKVKEAYLGGRTN
;
A
#
# COMPACT_ATOMS: atom_id res chain seq x y z
N ALA A 1 17.66 -1.50 5.57
CA ALA A 1 17.49 -0.26 4.84
C ALA A 1 17.10 -0.52 3.40
N ILE A 2 16.37 0.40 2.83
CA ILE A 2 15.88 0.26 1.47
C ILE A 2 17.03 0.16 0.47
N GLY A 3 18.03 1.00 0.60
CA GLY A 3 19.16 0.97 -0.32
C GLY A 3 19.90 -0.36 -0.27
N ARG A 4 20.02 -0.91 0.90
CA ARG A 4 20.69 -2.19 1.06
C ARG A 4 19.88 -3.30 0.42
N ALA A 5 18.54 -3.23 0.56
CA ALA A 5 17.67 -4.21 -0.05
C ALA A 5 17.80 -4.18 -1.56
N LEU A 6 17.89 -2.99 -2.14
CA LEU A 6 18.10 -2.85 -3.57
C LEU A 6 19.40 -3.49 -4.03
N MET A 7 20.46 -3.26 -3.27
CA MET A 7 21.76 -3.82 -3.62
C MET A 7 21.74 -5.34 -3.55
N ALA A 8 21.02 -5.89 -2.59
CA ALA A 8 20.90 -7.33 -2.45
C ALA A 8 19.93 -7.93 -3.47
N ARG A 9 19.15 -7.08 -4.15
CA ARG A 9 18.15 -7.48 -5.14
C ARG A 9 17.21 -8.56 -4.63
N PRO A 10 16.50 -8.31 -3.52
CA PRO A 10 15.57 -9.30 -3.00
C PRO A 10 14.43 -9.49 -3.97
N ARG A 11 13.89 -10.71 -4.02
CA ARG A 11 12.74 -10.99 -4.86
C ARG A 11 11.45 -10.55 -4.18
N LEU A 12 11.45 -10.53 -2.86
CA LEU A 12 10.28 -10.15 -2.08
C LEU A 12 10.74 -9.25 -0.95
N MET A 13 10.07 -8.12 -0.81
CA MET A 13 10.33 -7.19 0.28
C MET A 13 9.03 -7.01 1.07
N LEU A 14 9.14 -7.14 2.39
CA LEU A 14 8.00 -6.95 3.28
C LEU A 14 8.15 -5.60 3.97
N LEU A 15 7.13 -4.76 3.84
CA LEU A 15 7.11 -3.44 4.47
C LEU A 15 5.88 -3.33 5.36
N ASP A 16 6.10 -3.05 6.64
CA ASP A 16 5.03 -3.02 7.63
C ASP A 16 4.81 -1.58 8.06
N GLU A 17 3.72 -0.99 7.57
CA GLU A 17 3.28 0.36 7.89
C GLU A 17 4.40 1.40 7.77
N PRO A 18 5.05 1.47 6.60
CA PRO A 18 6.19 2.35 6.44
C PRO A 18 5.87 3.84 6.57
N SER A 19 4.61 4.23 6.42
CA SER A 19 4.23 5.65 6.52
C SER A 19 3.80 6.07 7.90
N MET A 20 3.75 5.13 8.86
CA MET A 20 3.25 5.43 10.20
C MET A 20 4.10 6.52 10.86
N GLY A 21 3.42 7.54 11.37
CA GLY A 21 4.10 8.60 12.11
C GLY A 21 4.82 9.62 11.26
N LEU A 22 4.76 9.50 9.94
CA LEU A 22 5.46 10.44 9.06
C LEU A 22 4.58 11.62 8.68
N ALA A 23 5.21 12.78 8.44
CA ALA A 23 4.51 13.95 7.93
C ALA A 23 4.03 13.66 6.49
N PRO A 24 2.95 14.32 6.05
CA PRO A 24 2.37 14.03 4.74
C PRO A 24 3.36 14.09 3.58
N LEU A 25 4.28 15.03 3.60
CA LEU A 25 5.27 15.13 2.52
C LEU A 25 6.17 13.92 2.50
N LEU A 26 6.58 13.44 3.67
CA LEU A 26 7.44 12.26 3.76
C LEU A 26 6.69 10.99 3.38
N VAL A 27 5.39 10.95 3.66
CA VAL A 27 4.56 9.82 3.25
C VAL A 27 4.61 9.67 1.73
N ARG A 28 4.46 10.78 1.01
CA ARG A 28 4.51 10.73 -0.44
C ARG A 28 5.86 10.25 -0.96
N GLU A 29 6.94 10.72 -0.33
CA GLU A 29 8.28 10.32 -0.74
C GLU A 29 8.51 8.83 -0.53
N ILE A 30 8.06 8.32 0.60
CA ILE A 30 8.20 6.90 0.90
C ILE A 30 7.44 6.05 -0.13
N PHE A 31 6.24 6.44 -0.49
CA PHE A 31 5.47 5.67 -1.46
C PHE A 31 6.06 5.74 -2.86
N GLU A 32 6.67 6.87 -3.22
CA GLU A 32 7.38 6.96 -4.49
C GLU A 32 8.58 6.02 -4.53
N ILE A 33 9.30 5.92 -3.42
CA ILE A 33 10.43 5.02 -3.32
C ILE A 33 9.97 3.57 -3.45
N ILE A 34 8.88 3.22 -2.76
CA ILE A 34 8.32 1.87 -2.83
C ILE A 34 7.94 1.52 -4.27
N LYS A 35 7.32 2.46 -4.94
CA LYS A 35 6.91 2.26 -6.32
C LYS A 35 8.13 2.03 -7.21
N GLU A 36 9.19 2.80 -7.02
CA GLU A 36 10.40 2.64 -7.80
C GLU A 36 11.05 1.29 -7.57
N ILE A 37 11.11 0.86 -6.31
CA ILE A 37 11.68 -0.45 -6.00
C ILE A 37 10.89 -1.56 -6.68
N ASN A 38 9.57 -1.46 -6.65
CA ASN A 38 8.74 -2.46 -7.31
C ASN A 38 8.99 -2.49 -8.82
N GLN A 39 9.19 -1.32 -9.42
CA GLN A 39 9.43 -1.24 -10.86
C GLN A 39 10.74 -1.87 -11.28
N THR A 40 11.68 -2.08 -10.34
CA THR A 40 12.92 -2.76 -10.66
C THR A 40 12.78 -4.27 -10.63
N GLY A 41 11.57 -4.79 -10.37
CA GLY A 41 11.32 -6.21 -10.40
C GLY A 41 11.15 -6.84 -9.02
N THR A 42 11.19 -6.05 -7.97
CA THR A 42 11.01 -6.56 -6.61
C THR A 42 9.52 -6.62 -6.28
N THR A 43 9.07 -7.80 -5.87
CA THR A 43 7.69 -7.94 -5.38
C THR A 43 7.63 -7.39 -3.97
N ILE A 44 6.62 -6.57 -3.70
CA ILE A 44 6.49 -5.94 -2.39
C ILE A 44 5.17 -6.31 -1.76
N LEU A 45 5.25 -6.81 -0.53
CA LEU A 45 4.07 -7.00 0.30
C LEU A 45 4.02 -5.84 1.27
N LEU A 46 3.02 -4.99 1.10
CA LEU A 46 2.89 -3.75 1.85
C LEU A 46 1.73 -3.85 2.82
N VAL A 47 1.99 -3.69 4.10
CA VAL A 47 0.96 -3.60 5.12
C VAL A 47 0.81 -2.13 5.47
N GLU A 48 -0.39 -1.57 5.27
CA GLU A 48 -0.56 -0.12 5.42
C GLU A 48 -1.97 0.22 5.86
N GLN A 49 -2.09 1.13 6.81
CA GLN A 49 -3.39 1.64 7.21
C GLN A 49 -3.85 2.78 6.33
N ASN A 50 -2.92 3.45 5.67
CA ASN A 50 -3.26 4.51 4.75
C ASN A 50 -3.74 3.88 3.45
N ALA A 51 -5.02 3.51 3.44
CA ALA A 51 -5.59 2.74 2.34
C ALA A 51 -5.52 3.50 1.02
N HIS A 52 -5.74 4.80 1.06
CA HIS A 52 -5.73 5.60 -0.15
C HIS A 52 -4.37 5.52 -0.85
N MET A 53 -3.30 5.72 -0.10
CA MET A 53 -1.96 5.67 -0.67
C MET A 53 -1.59 4.25 -1.09
N ALA A 54 -1.93 3.27 -0.27
CA ALA A 54 -1.60 1.88 -0.59
C ALA A 54 -2.27 1.45 -1.90
N LEU A 55 -3.56 1.76 -2.05
CA LEU A 55 -4.27 1.37 -3.26
C LEU A 55 -3.78 2.12 -4.49
N SER A 56 -3.21 3.32 -4.30
CA SER A 56 -2.73 4.10 -5.43
C SER A 56 -1.50 3.50 -6.08
N ILE A 57 -0.75 2.67 -5.37
CA ILE A 57 0.46 2.06 -5.92
C ILE A 57 0.38 0.54 -6.03
N ALA A 58 -0.60 -0.08 -5.41
CA ALA A 58 -0.70 -1.54 -5.40
C ALA A 58 -1.32 -2.07 -6.69
N HIS A 59 -0.99 -3.30 -7.03
CA HIS A 59 -1.63 -4.00 -8.14
C HIS A 59 -2.80 -4.83 -7.65
N TYR A 60 -2.64 -5.44 -6.49
CA TYR A 60 -3.65 -6.30 -5.91
C TYR A 60 -3.68 -6.02 -4.40
N ALA A 61 -4.85 -6.09 -3.79
CA ALA A 61 -4.95 -5.75 -2.39
C ALA A 61 -5.91 -6.67 -1.64
N TYR A 62 -5.65 -6.78 -0.35
CA TYR A 62 -6.47 -7.54 0.57
C TYR A 62 -6.87 -6.60 1.70
N VAL A 63 -8.15 -6.57 2.02
CA VAL A 63 -8.64 -5.76 3.15
C VAL A 63 -8.91 -6.70 4.31
N LEU A 64 -8.25 -6.42 5.43
CA LEU A 64 -8.37 -7.25 6.62
C LEU A 64 -9.12 -6.53 7.73
N GLU A 65 -10.00 -7.26 8.40
CA GLU A 65 -10.67 -6.78 9.60
C GLU A 65 -10.63 -7.89 10.62
N THR A 66 -10.15 -7.57 11.81
CA THR A 66 -10.10 -8.53 12.93
C THR A 66 -9.44 -9.84 12.50
N GLY A 67 -8.33 -9.73 11.79
CA GLY A 67 -7.56 -10.90 11.38
C GLY A 67 -8.14 -11.71 10.23
N LYS A 68 -9.18 -11.19 9.58
CA LYS A 68 -9.81 -11.91 8.48
C LYS A 68 -9.82 -11.06 7.22
N ILE A 69 -9.65 -11.72 6.08
CA ILE A 69 -9.76 -11.04 4.80
C ILE A 69 -11.24 -10.86 4.50
N VAL A 70 -11.68 -9.62 4.40
CA VAL A 70 -13.09 -9.32 4.12
C VAL A 70 -13.31 -8.90 2.67
N LEU A 71 -12.28 -8.44 2.00
CA LEU A 71 -12.32 -8.08 0.59
C LEU A 71 -10.97 -8.32 -0.03
N GLU A 72 -10.95 -8.62 -1.32
CA GLU A 72 -9.68 -8.70 -2.06
C GLU A 72 -9.96 -8.50 -3.53
N GLY A 73 -8.95 -8.09 -4.26
CA GLY A 73 -9.07 -7.90 -5.69
C GLY A 73 -8.04 -6.93 -6.24
N PRO A 74 -8.10 -6.67 -7.54
CA PRO A 74 -7.23 -5.66 -8.13
C PRO A 74 -7.42 -4.33 -7.42
N ALA A 75 -6.31 -3.66 -7.12
CA ALA A 75 -6.37 -2.44 -6.33
C ALA A 75 -7.25 -1.38 -6.97
N ALA A 76 -7.22 -1.28 -8.31
CA ALA A 76 -8.04 -0.30 -9.01
C ALA A 76 -9.53 -0.54 -8.76
N GLU A 77 -9.94 -1.81 -8.69
CA GLU A 77 -11.34 -2.13 -8.44
C GLU A 77 -11.73 -1.83 -7.00
N LEU A 78 -10.84 -2.15 -6.06
CA LEU A 78 -11.12 -1.87 -4.66
C LEU A 78 -11.22 -0.38 -4.41
N ALA A 79 -10.41 0.41 -5.09
CA ALA A 79 -10.45 1.87 -4.94
C ALA A 79 -11.78 2.45 -5.41
N GLN A 80 -12.48 1.74 -6.28
CA GLN A 80 -13.79 2.17 -6.76
C GLN A 80 -14.96 1.59 -5.96
N SER A 81 -14.68 0.66 -5.07
CA SER A 81 -15.71 0.00 -4.28
C SER A 81 -16.35 0.96 -3.28
N ASP A 82 -17.68 1.01 -3.25
CA ASP A 82 -18.36 1.86 -2.28
C ASP A 82 -18.07 1.44 -0.86
N LYS A 83 -17.96 0.14 -0.62
CA LYS A 83 -17.60 -0.36 0.70
C LYS A 83 -16.25 0.15 1.17
N VAL A 84 -15.26 0.09 0.29
CA VAL A 84 -13.92 0.52 0.63
C VAL A 84 -13.89 2.03 0.81
N LYS A 85 -14.57 2.77 -0.06
CA LYS A 85 -14.61 4.22 0.06
C LYS A 85 -15.22 4.66 1.38
N GLU A 86 -16.32 4.03 1.78
CA GLU A 86 -16.97 4.39 3.04
C GLU A 86 -16.13 4.03 4.24
N ALA A 87 -15.55 2.84 4.23
CA ALA A 87 -14.90 2.32 5.41
C ALA A 87 -13.46 2.81 5.58
N TYR A 88 -12.76 3.03 4.48
CA TYR A 88 -11.30 3.23 4.55
C TYR A 88 -10.77 4.44 3.82
N LEU A 89 -11.49 4.97 2.85
CA LEU A 89 -10.97 6.07 2.04
C LEU A 89 -11.60 7.40 2.39
N GLY A 90 -12.54 7.44 3.33
CA GLY A 90 -13.21 8.66 3.69
C GLY A 90 -13.99 9.27 2.55
N GLY A 91 -14.37 8.48 1.59
CA GLY A 91 -15.01 8.95 0.37
C GLY A 91 -16.48 9.21 0.47
N ARG A 92 -17.06 9.20 1.66
CA ARG A 92 -18.41 9.55 1.82
C ARG A 92 -18.60 10.95 1.48
N THR A 93 -19.51 11.16 0.68
CA THR A 93 -19.82 12.52 0.46
C THR A 93 -21.04 12.83 1.17
N ASN A 94 -21.22 13.55 1.66
CA ASN A 94 -22.41 13.75 2.19
C ASN A 94 -22.87 14.61 2.20
#